data_a4492d7dea29309f098329cfd7e29cac
#
_entry.id   a4492d7dea29309f098329cfd7e29cac
#
_cell.length_a   1.000
_cell.length_b   1.000
_cell.length_c   1.000
_cell.angle_alpha   90.00
_cell.angle_beta   90.00
_cell.angle_gamma   90.00
#
_symmetry.space_group_name_H-M   'P 1'
#
loop_
_entity.id
_entity.type
_entity.pdbx_description
1 polymer ?
#
loop_
_entity_poly.entity_id
_entity_poly.type
_entity_poly.pdbx_seq_one_letter_code
_entity_poly.pdbx_strand_id
1 'polypeptide(L)'
;MRSNKTIIFATIGALVLMVSAACSKKGPSSSADVKTEAVALNRIHFDFDKYDIRSDATSTMQSNASWLKTNTNPNIIVEGHCDEWGTNEYNMALGERRANSSKDYLVNLGVASSRISTVSFGEERPLDPGHNETAWAQNRRAEFVQRK
;
A
#
# COMPACT_ATOMS: atom_id res chain seq x y z
N MET A 1 24.25 59.25 -56.00
CA MET A 1 23.62 59.34 -57.38
C MET A 1 22.32 58.56 -57.34
N ARG A 2 21.24 59.33 -57.66
CA ARG A 2 19.91 58.89 -58.15
C ARG A 2 19.15 57.93 -57.31
N SER A 3 18.05 58.23 -56.73
CA SER A 3 16.83 58.99 -57.17
C SER A 3 15.65 58.02 -57.19
N ASN A 4 14.68 58.39 -56.32
CA ASN A 4 13.19 58.35 -56.59
C ASN A 4 12.57 57.00 -56.94
N LYS A 5 11.41 56.69 -56.50
CA LYS A 5 10.16 57.40 -56.38
C LYS A 5 9.13 56.74 -55.53
N THR A 6 8.44 57.53 -54.78
CA THR A 6 7.11 57.38 -54.20
C THR A 6 6.08 56.85 -55.22
N ILE A 7 5.18 55.97 -54.78
CA ILE A 7 3.77 55.96 -55.20
C ILE A 7 2.90 55.44 -54.04
N ILE A 8 1.98 56.32 -53.64
CA ILE A 8 0.85 56.13 -52.76
C ILE A 8 -0.31 55.57 -53.62
N PHE A 9 -1.00 54.55 -53.14
CA PHE A 9 -2.45 54.43 -53.45
C PHE A 9 -3.14 53.74 -52.29
N ALA A 10 -4.11 54.46 -51.75
CA ALA A 10 -5.12 54.04 -50.81
C ALA A 10 -6.30 53.39 -51.56
N THR A 11 -6.91 52.35 -50.99
CA THR A 11 -8.34 52.04 -51.10
C THR A 11 -8.65 50.96 -50.07
N ILE A 12 -9.37 51.32 -49.02
CA ILE A 12 -10.79 51.11 -48.72
C ILE A 12 -11.27 49.65 -48.93
N GLY A 13 -11.64 49.01 -47.80
CA GLY A 13 -12.86 48.21 -47.70
C GLY A 13 -12.71 46.70 -47.60
N ALA A 14 -12.98 46.21 -46.49
CA ALA A 14 -14.05 45.24 -46.19
C ALA A 14 -13.81 44.51 -44.88
N LEU A 15 -14.68 44.81 -43.95
CA LEU A 15 -14.89 44.15 -42.70
C LEU A 15 -15.42 42.72 -43.00
N VAL A 16 -14.63 41.68 -42.74
CA VAL A 16 -15.11 40.30 -42.64
C VAL A 16 -14.74 39.75 -41.27
N LEU A 17 -15.76 39.72 -40.40
CA LEU A 17 -15.74 38.98 -39.18
C LEU A 17 -15.64 37.47 -39.49
N MET A 18 -14.46 36.89 -39.43
CA MET A 18 -14.27 35.47 -39.34
C MET A 18 -14.06 35.10 -37.86
N VAL A 19 -15.12 34.54 -37.27
CA VAL A 19 -15.04 33.82 -36.02
C VAL A 19 -14.25 32.54 -36.24
N SER A 20 -12.96 32.60 -36.01
CA SER A 20 -12.14 31.37 -35.94
C SER A 20 -12.28 30.78 -34.57
N ALA A 21 -13.06 29.71 -34.46
CA ALA A 21 -13.09 28.84 -33.34
C ALA A 21 -11.67 28.25 -33.13
N ALA A 22 -10.95 28.78 -32.16
CA ALA A 22 -9.72 28.23 -31.71
C ALA A 22 -10.04 26.93 -30.98
N CYS A 23 -9.97 25.80 -31.68
CA CYS A 23 -9.84 24.47 -31.05
C CYS A 23 -8.50 24.44 -30.32
N SER A 24 -8.53 24.81 -29.06
CA SER A 24 -7.43 24.55 -28.13
C SER A 24 -7.35 23.05 -27.93
N LYS A 25 -6.49 22.40 -28.67
CA LYS A 25 -6.07 21.02 -28.37
C LYS A 25 -5.30 21.08 -27.04
N LYS A 26 -6.06 20.83 -25.96
CA LYS A 26 -5.49 20.52 -24.65
C LYS A 26 -4.73 19.22 -24.80
N GLY A 27 -3.41 19.30 -24.94
CA GLY A 27 -2.52 18.16 -24.87
C GLY A 27 -2.74 17.40 -23.56
N PRO A 28 -2.54 16.09 -23.52
CA PRO A 28 -2.64 15.35 -22.29
C PRO A 28 -1.56 15.87 -21.34
N SER A 29 -1.99 16.65 -20.34
CA SER A 29 -1.17 16.95 -19.17
C SER A 29 -1.02 15.64 -18.41
N SER A 30 0.07 14.92 -18.73
CA SER A 30 0.54 13.81 -17.93
C SER A 30 1.22 14.37 -16.69
N SER A 31 0.46 14.98 -15.81
CA SER A 31 0.79 14.96 -14.40
C SER A 31 0.30 13.60 -13.89
N ALA A 32 1.14 12.60 -14.03
CA ALA A 32 1.07 11.44 -13.18
C ALA A 32 1.27 11.97 -11.76
N ASP A 33 0.18 12.31 -11.09
CA ASP A 33 0.09 12.26 -9.65
C ASP A 33 0.39 10.80 -9.27
N VAL A 34 1.68 10.49 -9.14
CA VAL A 34 2.13 9.35 -8.37
C VAL A 34 1.71 9.70 -6.94
N LYS A 35 0.42 9.45 -6.63
CA LYS A 35 0.03 9.16 -5.28
C LYS A 35 0.92 8.00 -4.87
N THR A 36 2.00 8.32 -4.17
CA THR A 36 2.71 7.36 -3.33
C THR A 36 1.71 7.01 -2.25
N GLU A 37 0.78 6.11 -2.57
CA GLU A 37 0.06 5.38 -1.56
C GLU A 37 1.17 4.74 -0.75
N ALA A 38 1.28 5.14 0.51
CA ALA A 38 2.06 4.38 1.46
C ALA A 38 1.48 2.97 1.38
N VAL A 39 2.19 2.09 0.67
CA VAL A 39 1.79 0.69 0.58
C VAL A 39 1.87 0.18 2.01
N ALA A 40 0.71 0.14 2.66
CA ALA A 40 0.61 -0.38 4.00
C ALA A 40 1.00 -1.85 3.92
N LEU A 41 1.84 -2.29 4.85
CA LEU A 41 2.12 -3.70 5.00
C LEU A 41 0.80 -4.43 5.23
N ASN A 42 0.54 -5.45 4.43
CA ASN A 42 -0.73 -6.15 4.45
C ASN A 42 -0.71 -7.28 5.48
N ARG A 43 -1.79 -7.41 6.24
CA ARG A 43 -2.00 -8.51 7.19
C ARG A 43 -2.15 -9.84 6.48
N ILE A 44 -1.90 -10.92 7.20
CA ILE A 44 -2.19 -12.29 6.77
C ILE A 44 -3.08 -12.99 7.79
N HIS A 45 -3.77 -14.05 7.35
CA HIS A 45 -4.68 -14.82 8.18
C HIS A 45 -4.21 -16.26 8.32
N PHE A 46 -4.68 -16.91 9.39
CA PHE A 46 -4.35 -18.27 9.74
C PHE A 46 -5.60 -19.14 9.84
N ASP A 47 -5.42 -20.42 9.64
CA ASP A 47 -6.45 -21.41 9.94
C ASP A 47 -6.65 -21.52 11.45
N PHE A 48 -7.80 -22.11 11.84
CA PHE A 48 -8.10 -22.37 13.23
C PHE A 48 -7.00 -23.22 13.87
N ASP A 49 -6.53 -22.80 15.04
CA ASP A 49 -5.50 -23.45 15.83
C ASP A 49 -4.16 -23.69 15.10
N LYS A 50 -3.87 -22.91 14.03
CA LYS A 50 -2.61 -23.00 13.29
C LYS A 50 -1.83 -21.70 13.30
N TYR A 51 -0.51 -21.85 13.10
CA TYR A 51 0.46 -20.75 12.96
C TYR A 51 1.29 -20.88 11.67
N ASP A 52 1.05 -21.91 10.85
CA ASP A 52 1.71 -22.07 9.56
C ASP A 52 1.20 -21.00 8.58
N ILE A 53 2.11 -20.44 7.78
CA ILE A 53 1.75 -19.50 6.72
C ILE A 53 0.95 -20.23 5.65
N ARG A 54 -0.28 -19.79 5.43
CA ARG A 54 -1.18 -20.34 4.41
C ARG A 54 -0.63 -20.10 3.01
N SER A 55 -0.96 -20.97 2.09
CA SER A 55 -0.53 -20.83 0.69
C SER A 55 -1.06 -19.55 0.02
N ASP A 56 -2.27 -19.12 0.36
CA ASP A 56 -2.87 -17.89 -0.14
C ASP A 56 -2.23 -16.61 0.46
N ALA A 57 -1.58 -16.71 1.62
CA ALA A 57 -0.85 -15.61 2.24
C ALA A 57 0.58 -15.40 1.65
N THR A 58 1.08 -16.35 0.87
CA THR A 58 2.45 -16.32 0.34
C THR A 58 2.74 -15.07 -0.51
N SER A 59 1.82 -14.70 -1.39
CA SER A 59 1.96 -13.51 -2.25
C SER A 59 1.97 -12.22 -1.44
N THR A 60 1.15 -12.14 -0.40
CA THR A 60 1.13 -11.01 0.54
C THR A 60 2.47 -10.89 1.29
N MET A 61 3.00 -12.01 1.78
CA MET A 61 4.29 -12.04 2.47
C MET A 61 5.45 -11.62 1.55
N GLN A 62 5.44 -12.05 0.28
CA GLN A 62 6.42 -11.63 -0.73
C GLN A 62 6.33 -10.12 -1.01
N SER A 63 5.13 -9.58 -1.11
CA SER A 63 4.89 -8.13 -1.28
C SER A 63 5.40 -7.34 -0.09
N ASN A 64 5.08 -7.77 1.14
CA ASN A 64 5.58 -7.16 2.38
C ASN A 64 7.11 -7.19 2.44
N ALA A 65 7.74 -8.32 2.12
CA ALA A 65 9.20 -8.45 2.09
C ALA A 65 9.82 -7.53 1.04
N SER A 66 9.25 -7.43 -0.14
CA SER A 66 9.71 -6.54 -1.22
C SER A 66 9.65 -5.09 -0.79
N TRP A 67 8.55 -4.68 -0.17
CA TRP A 67 8.41 -3.34 0.39
C TRP A 67 9.45 -3.05 1.47
N LEU A 68 9.68 -3.98 2.41
CA LEU A 68 10.67 -3.83 3.48
C LEU A 68 12.11 -3.77 2.95
N LYS A 69 12.42 -4.45 1.87
CA LYS A 69 13.76 -4.37 1.22
C LYS A 69 13.98 -3.05 0.51
N THR A 70 12.95 -2.46 -0.07
CA THR A 70 13.02 -1.16 -0.74
C THR A 70 13.03 -0.02 0.29
N ASN A 71 12.28 -0.16 1.38
CA ASN A 71 12.17 0.84 2.45
C ASN A 71 13.01 0.41 3.65
N THR A 72 14.26 0.80 3.67
CA THR A 72 15.25 0.30 4.65
C THR A 72 15.12 0.93 6.05
N ASN A 73 14.49 2.09 6.19
CA ASN A 73 14.41 2.82 7.45
C ASN A 73 13.42 2.28 8.49
N PRO A 74 12.17 1.87 8.16
CA PRO A 74 11.26 1.45 9.20
C PRO A 74 11.63 0.09 9.78
N ASN A 75 11.72 0.02 11.11
CA ASN A 75 11.58 -1.23 11.83
C ASN A 75 10.10 -1.56 11.94
N ILE A 76 9.77 -2.84 12.01
CA ILE A 76 8.39 -3.30 12.16
C ILE A 76 8.20 -4.14 13.41
N ILE A 77 6.95 -4.16 13.87
CA ILE A 77 6.47 -5.11 14.86
C ILE A 77 5.48 -6.02 14.13
N VAL A 78 5.66 -7.32 14.27
CA VAL A 78 4.67 -8.32 13.84
C VAL A 78 3.81 -8.65 15.05
N GLU A 79 2.53 -8.33 14.95
CA GLU A 79 1.54 -8.56 15.99
C GLU A 79 0.75 -9.83 15.68
N GLY A 80 0.76 -10.79 16.60
CA GLY A 80 0.02 -12.04 16.48
C GLY A 80 -1.29 -12.00 17.26
N HIS A 81 -2.37 -12.39 16.58
CA HIS A 81 -3.74 -12.36 17.11
C HIS A 81 -4.44 -13.70 16.95
N CYS A 82 -5.40 -13.95 17.82
CA CYS A 82 -6.24 -15.12 17.83
C CYS A 82 -7.73 -14.76 17.84
N ASP A 83 -8.57 -15.74 17.54
CA ASP A 83 -10.00 -15.70 17.88
C ASP A 83 -10.19 -16.00 19.37
N GLU A 84 -11.43 -15.98 19.82
CA GLU A 84 -11.81 -16.15 21.22
C GLU A 84 -11.81 -17.61 21.72
N TRP A 85 -11.50 -18.57 20.86
CA TRP A 85 -11.51 -19.97 21.22
C TRP A 85 -10.23 -20.36 21.96
N GLY A 86 -10.38 -20.82 23.21
CA GLY A 86 -9.28 -21.27 24.06
C GLY A 86 -9.20 -20.46 25.35
N THR A 87 -8.07 -20.61 26.07
CA THR A 87 -7.77 -19.76 27.21
C THR A 87 -6.89 -18.59 26.77
N ASN A 88 -6.90 -17.49 27.52
CA ASN A 88 -6.05 -16.34 27.23
C ASN A 88 -4.57 -16.74 27.14
N GLU A 89 -4.06 -17.57 28.07
CA GLU A 89 -2.67 -18.04 28.09
C GLU A 89 -2.35 -18.86 26.83
N TYR A 90 -3.28 -19.72 26.41
CA TYR A 90 -3.13 -20.49 25.17
C TYR A 90 -3.06 -19.57 23.96
N ASN A 91 -3.99 -18.62 23.87
CA ASN A 91 -4.07 -17.66 22.76
C ASN A 91 -2.87 -16.69 22.73
N MET A 92 -2.35 -16.30 23.89
CA MET A 92 -1.09 -15.54 23.94
C MET A 92 0.07 -16.34 23.35
N ALA A 93 0.21 -17.61 23.69
CA ALA A 93 1.23 -18.48 23.13
C ALA A 93 1.02 -18.78 21.63
N LEU A 94 -0.24 -18.95 21.18
CA LEU A 94 -0.56 -19.15 19.77
C LEU A 94 -0.28 -17.89 18.94
N GLY A 95 -0.65 -16.72 19.45
CA GLY A 95 -0.34 -15.43 18.82
C GLY A 95 1.16 -15.18 18.68
N GLU A 96 1.96 -15.56 19.71
CA GLU A 96 3.41 -15.50 19.64
C GLU A 96 3.97 -16.40 18.53
N ARG A 97 3.49 -17.65 18.42
CA ARG A 97 3.88 -18.56 17.35
C ARG A 97 3.55 -18.00 15.96
N ARG A 98 2.37 -17.38 15.78
CA ARG A 98 1.96 -16.71 14.53
C ARG A 98 2.87 -15.55 14.17
N ALA A 99 3.19 -14.71 15.15
CA ALA A 99 4.09 -13.58 14.93
C ALA A 99 5.50 -14.05 14.56
N ASN A 100 6.03 -15.06 15.26
CA ASN A 100 7.35 -15.61 14.98
C ASN A 100 7.40 -16.32 13.61
N SER A 101 6.41 -17.13 13.26
CA SER A 101 6.32 -17.77 11.95
C SER A 101 6.30 -16.74 10.82
N SER A 102 5.57 -15.65 11.00
CA SER A 102 5.55 -14.54 10.03
C SER A 102 6.89 -13.83 9.92
N LYS A 103 7.56 -13.57 11.06
CA LYS A 103 8.92 -13.02 11.08
C LYS A 103 9.91 -13.92 10.36
N ASP A 104 9.92 -15.20 10.67
CA ASP A 104 10.86 -16.18 10.08
C ASP A 104 10.65 -16.27 8.56
N TYR A 105 9.41 -16.20 8.11
CA TYR A 105 9.10 -16.16 6.69
C TYR A 105 9.68 -14.91 6.00
N LEU A 106 9.54 -13.71 6.59
CA LEU A 106 10.13 -12.48 6.07
C LEU A 106 11.67 -12.53 6.06
N VAL A 107 12.28 -13.11 7.11
CA VAL A 107 13.73 -13.29 7.19
C VAL A 107 14.21 -14.23 6.09
N ASN A 108 13.52 -15.33 5.84
CA ASN A 108 13.83 -16.26 4.74
C ASN A 108 13.70 -15.61 3.36
N LEU A 109 12.84 -14.57 3.23
CA LEU A 109 12.74 -13.74 2.04
C LEU A 109 13.81 -12.63 1.97
N GLY A 110 14.74 -12.56 2.93
CA GLY A 110 15.89 -11.67 2.92
C GLY A 110 15.68 -10.33 3.66
N VAL A 111 14.67 -10.22 4.51
CA VAL A 111 14.52 -9.06 5.42
C VAL A 111 15.42 -9.28 6.64
N ALA A 112 16.18 -8.27 7.04
CA ALA A 112 17.07 -8.36 8.19
C ALA A 112 16.27 -8.60 9.50
N SER A 113 16.60 -9.66 10.24
CA SER A 113 15.92 -10.04 11.49
C SER A 113 15.94 -8.92 12.54
N SER A 114 17.01 -8.12 12.58
CA SER A 114 17.14 -6.98 13.50
C SER A 114 16.09 -5.89 13.29
N ARG A 115 15.43 -5.87 12.15
CA ARG A 115 14.36 -4.93 11.81
C ARG A 115 12.97 -5.39 12.23
N ILE A 116 12.83 -6.64 12.70
CA ILE A 116 11.54 -7.26 12.96
C ILE A 116 11.48 -7.68 14.44
N SER A 117 10.59 -7.04 15.18
CA SER A 117 10.18 -7.48 16.52
C SER A 117 8.85 -8.21 16.44
N THR A 118 8.55 -9.04 17.42
CA THR A 118 7.27 -9.75 17.54
C THR A 118 6.59 -9.44 18.84
N VAL A 119 5.26 -9.44 18.84
CA VAL A 119 4.42 -9.34 20.03
C VAL A 119 3.14 -10.14 19.82
N SER A 120 2.65 -10.75 20.87
CA SER A 120 1.33 -11.38 20.88
C SER A 120 0.33 -10.52 21.63
N PHE A 121 -0.88 -10.46 21.11
CA PHE A 121 -2.05 -9.93 21.80
C PHE A 121 -3.08 -11.03 22.05
N GLY A 122 -2.80 -12.28 21.64
CA GLY A 122 -3.77 -13.35 21.79
C GLY A 122 -5.14 -12.95 21.26
N GLU A 123 -6.17 -13.10 22.06
CA GLU A 123 -7.56 -12.70 21.77
C GLU A 123 -7.92 -11.28 22.22
N GLU A 124 -7.01 -10.58 22.91
CA GLU A 124 -7.29 -9.32 23.62
C GLU A 124 -7.61 -8.13 22.68
N ARG A 125 -7.24 -8.24 21.39
CA ARG A 125 -7.45 -7.18 20.40
C ARG A 125 -8.17 -7.72 19.17
N PRO A 126 -9.46 -8.07 19.29
CA PRO A 126 -10.22 -8.53 18.14
C PRO A 126 -10.36 -7.42 17.09
N LEU A 127 -10.24 -7.81 15.82
CA LEU A 127 -10.53 -6.94 14.69
C LEU A 127 -12.05 -6.83 14.48
N ASP A 128 -12.73 -7.96 14.62
CA ASP A 128 -14.18 -8.08 14.58
C ASP A 128 -14.66 -8.68 15.92
N PRO A 129 -15.51 -7.97 16.68
CA PRO A 129 -16.00 -8.43 17.98
C PRO A 129 -17.15 -9.44 17.87
N GLY A 130 -17.55 -9.85 16.65
CA GLY A 130 -18.62 -10.83 16.45
C GLY A 130 -18.24 -12.24 16.92
N HIS A 131 -19.23 -13.01 17.34
CA HIS A 131 -19.08 -14.38 17.83
C HIS A 131 -19.52 -15.40 16.77
N ASN A 132 -18.86 -15.38 15.61
CA ASN A 132 -19.14 -16.27 14.49
C ASN A 132 -17.89 -16.53 13.66
N GLU A 133 -17.93 -17.54 12.78
CA GLU A 133 -16.77 -17.93 11.98
C GLU A 133 -16.21 -16.79 11.11
N THR A 134 -17.05 -15.90 10.60
CA THR A 134 -16.57 -14.76 9.81
C THR A 134 -15.70 -13.83 10.65
N ALA A 135 -16.15 -13.49 11.87
CA ALA A 135 -15.39 -12.67 12.81
C ALA A 135 -14.12 -13.40 13.27
N TRP A 136 -14.23 -14.68 13.63
CA TRP A 136 -13.08 -15.47 14.07
C TRP A 136 -12.01 -15.58 12.99
N ALA A 137 -12.40 -15.79 11.73
CA ALA A 137 -11.45 -15.82 10.62
C ALA A 137 -10.71 -14.48 10.45
N GLN A 138 -11.36 -13.35 10.70
CA GLN A 138 -10.71 -12.03 10.68
C GLN A 138 -9.75 -11.84 11.86
N ASN A 139 -10.07 -12.43 13.02
CA ASN A 139 -9.26 -12.30 14.23
C ASN A 139 -8.00 -13.16 14.19
N ARG A 140 -8.03 -14.33 13.53
CA ARG A 140 -6.87 -15.22 13.33
C ARG A 140 -5.88 -14.62 12.33
N ARG A 141 -5.03 -13.66 12.78
CA ARG A 141 -4.19 -12.87 11.88
C ARG A 141 -2.81 -12.53 12.45
N ALA A 142 -1.91 -12.13 11.56
CA ALA A 142 -0.72 -11.34 11.91
C ALA A 142 -0.80 -9.98 11.22
N GLU A 143 -0.50 -8.93 11.96
CA GLU A 143 -0.38 -7.55 11.45
C GLU A 143 1.08 -7.11 11.44
N PHE A 144 1.43 -6.25 10.48
CA PHE A 144 2.78 -5.73 10.30
C PHE A 144 2.75 -4.22 10.48
N VAL A 145 3.20 -3.76 11.64
CA VAL A 145 3.08 -2.37 12.07
C VAL A 145 4.45 -1.69 12.01
N GLN A 146 4.53 -0.55 11.35
CA GLN A 146 5.77 0.23 11.33
C GLN A 146 6.01 0.85 12.73
N ARG A 147 7.19 0.64 13.25
CA ARG A 147 7.63 1.29 14.49
C ARG A 147 8.09 2.72 14.16
N LYS A 148 7.38 3.68 14.73
CA LYS A 148 7.75 5.10 14.66
C LYS A 148 8.93 5.41 15.56
#